data_31e2353645f901c70b108e5ebe90e26d
#
_entry.id   31e2353645f901c70b108e5ebe90e26d
#
_cell.length_a   1.000
_cell.length_b   1.000
_cell.length_c   1.000
_cell.angle_alpha   90.00
_cell.angle_beta   90.00
_cell.angle_gamma   90.00
#
_symmetry.space_group_name_H-M   'P 1'
#
loop_
_entity.id
_entity.type
_entity.pdbx_description
1 polymer ?
#
loop_
_entity_poly.entity_id
_entity_poly.type
_entity_poly.pdbx_seq_one_letter_code
_entity_poly.pdbx_strand_id
1 'polypeptide(L)'
;MAHSALGVCSWSLQVSNIPDLVRLSAEVGAEVVQVGIGDPTHGAWDEGEGFVAALQASGLELSGTMIGFPGEDYTSPATIRQSGGFGDPALRTERLGIFRYAVDKTAELGLKCLCSHAGFIPEADGPERSSFLDCISEAAQYAADKGVLFTMETGQETAALLRRTLDELKMSSLRVNFDPANMILYDMGNPIEAIEILGADIAHVHAKDANPPQESGQWGEEVPLGEGSVGMAAFVEALDKAGYCGPLVVEREVGDQQERVAAIKQGISVLRGLA
;
A
#
# COMPACT_ATOMS: atom_id res chain seq x y z
N MET A 1 -16.54 13.60 -6.67
CA MET A 1 -17.47 12.69 -5.94
C MET A 1 -16.93 12.54 -4.53
N ALA A 2 -17.76 12.35 -3.51
CA ALA A 2 -17.22 12.13 -2.15
C ALA A 2 -16.55 10.74 -2.08
N HIS A 3 -15.36 10.68 -1.52
CA HIS A 3 -14.70 9.40 -1.21
C HIS A 3 -15.48 8.65 -0.14
N SER A 4 -15.41 7.30 -0.15
CA SER A 4 -16.29 6.47 0.68
C SER A 4 -15.99 6.60 2.18
N ALA A 5 -14.73 6.81 2.57
CA ALA A 5 -14.31 6.94 3.97
C ALA A 5 -12.87 7.46 4.09
N LEU A 6 -12.52 7.99 5.25
CA LEU A 6 -11.15 8.34 5.62
C LEU A 6 -10.60 7.29 6.58
N GLY A 7 -9.42 6.77 6.27
CA GLY A 7 -8.84 5.64 7.00
C GLY A 7 -7.43 5.86 7.51
N VAL A 8 -6.91 4.81 8.14
CA VAL A 8 -5.54 4.73 8.62
C VAL A 8 -4.96 3.33 8.42
N CYS A 9 -3.67 3.26 8.12
CA CYS A 9 -2.91 2.03 8.10
C CYS A 9 -2.57 1.58 9.53
N SER A 10 -2.79 0.30 9.87
CA SER A 10 -2.53 -0.21 11.22
C SER A 10 -1.06 -0.08 11.64
N TRP A 11 -0.13 -0.27 10.71
CA TRP A 11 1.32 -0.14 10.95
C TRP A 11 1.73 1.31 11.21
N SER A 12 1.02 2.28 10.67
CA SER A 12 1.26 3.71 10.95
C SER A 12 0.96 4.07 12.40
N LEU A 13 0.09 3.33 13.07
CA LEU A 13 -0.23 3.52 14.49
C LEU A 13 0.73 2.80 15.43
N GLN A 14 1.67 2.00 14.92
CA GLN A 14 2.65 1.22 15.71
C GLN A 14 2.00 0.42 16.85
N VAL A 15 0.88 -0.22 16.56
CA VAL A 15 0.13 -1.03 17.53
C VAL A 15 0.61 -2.47 17.53
N SER A 16 0.49 -3.13 18.68
CA SER A 16 0.85 -4.53 18.86
C SER A 16 -0.35 -5.44 19.18
N ASN A 17 -1.55 -4.89 19.25
CA ASN A 17 -2.77 -5.61 19.57
C ASN A 17 -4.02 -4.89 19.07
N ILE A 18 -5.12 -5.64 18.93
CA ILE A 18 -6.39 -5.13 18.42
C ILE A 18 -7.03 -4.06 19.34
N PRO A 19 -7.03 -4.19 20.68
CA PRO A 19 -7.57 -3.13 21.54
C PRO A 19 -6.90 -1.76 21.34
N ASP A 20 -5.57 -1.72 21.17
CA ASP A 20 -4.86 -0.49 20.88
C ASP A 20 -5.17 0.03 19.48
N LEU A 21 -5.32 -0.86 18.49
CA LEU A 21 -5.76 -0.48 17.14
C LEU A 21 -7.13 0.22 17.20
N VAL A 22 -8.12 -0.36 17.89
CA VAL A 22 -9.45 0.24 18.06
C VAL A 22 -9.36 1.61 18.71
N ARG A 23 -8.61 1.72 19.80
CA ARG A 23 -8.45 2.96 20.54
C ARG A 23 -7.80 4.06 19.72
N LEU A 24 -6.66 3.75 19.05
CA LEU A 24 -5.91 4.76 18.29
C LEU A 24 -6.62 5.13 16.98
N SER A 25 -7.28 4.19 16.30
CA SER A 25 -8.09 4.50 15.13
C SER A 25 -9.22 5.49 15.46
N ALA A 26 -9.88 5.29 16.60
CA ALA A 26 -10.90 6.22 17.10
C ALA A 26 -10.29 7.58 17.48
N GLU A 27 -9.11 7.60 18.12
CA GLU A 27 -8.42 8.82 18.53
C GLU A 27 -8.03 9.71 17.35
N VAL A 28 -7.55 9.11 16.25
CA VAL A 28 -7.21 9.86 15.03
C VAL A 28 -8.43 10.23 14.19
N GLY A 29 -9.59 9.65 14.50
CA GLY A 29 -10.85 9.91 13.78
C GLY A 29 -10.95 9.16 12.45
N ALA A 30 -10.29 8.01 12.34
CA ALA A 30 -10.40 7.12 11.18
C ALA A 30 -11.76 6.40 11.17
N GLU A 31 -12.34 6.28 9.99
CA GLU A 31 -13.61 5.60 9.72
C GLU A 31 -13.37 4.15 9.28
N VAL A 32 -12.24 3.90 8.62
CA VAL A 32 -11.82 2.58 8.16
C VAL A 32 -10.35 2.33 8.48
N VAL A 33 -9.95 1.06 8.52
CA VAL A 33 -8.57 0.64 8.78
C VAL A 33 -8.11 -0.34 7.70
N GLN A 34 -6.92 -0.12 7.17
CA GLN A 34 -6.20 -1.15 6.43
C GLN A 34 -5.27 -1.90 7.39
N VAL A 35 -5.37 -3.22 7.41
CA VAL A 35 -4.66 -4.05 8.40
C VAL A 35 -3.42 -4.70 7.80
N GLY A 36 -2.27 -4.50 8.44
CA GLY A 36 -1.06 -5.26 8.13
C GLY A 36 -1.24 -6.73 8.52
N ILE A 37 -0.91 -7.66 7.63
CA ILE A 37 -0.95 -9.10 7.86
C ILE A 37 0.41 -9.68 7.51
N GLY A 38 0.98 -10.50 8.43
CA GLY A 38 2.30 -11.09 8.22
C GLY A 38 3.42 -10.06 8.12
N ASP A 39 3.22 -8.87 8.65
CA ASP A 39 4.18 -7.79 8.55
C ASP A 39 5.35 -8.00 9.51
N PRO A 40 6.56 -8.27 8.99
CA PRO A 40 7.73 -8.51 9.84
C PRO A 40 8.21 -7.25 10.56
N THR A 41 7.76 -6.05 10.17
CA THR A 41 8.16 -4.78 10.80
C THR A 41 7.41 -4.52 12.09
N HIS A 42 6.28 -5.19 12.29
CA HIS A 42 5.45 -5.12 13.49
C HIS A 42 5.62 -6.33 14.39
N GLY A 43 6.85 -6.68 14.72
CA GLY A 43 7.24 -7.88 15.48
C GLY A 43 6.48 -8.21 16.78
N ALA A 44 5.54 -7.35 17.17
CA ALA A 44 4.64 -7.55 18.30
C ALA A 44 3.17 -7.77 17.87
N TRP A 45 2.86 -7.69 16.56
CA TRP A 45 1.51 -7.92 16.05
C TRP A 45 1.17 -9.39 16.10
N ASP A 46 0.24 -9.77 16.98
CA ASP A 46 -0.17 -11.17 17.18
C ASP A 46 -1.26 -11.58 16.19
N GLU A 47 -0.88 -12.38 15.21
CA GLU A 47 -1.78 -13.02 14.25
C GLU A 47 -2.10 -14.47 14.62
N GLY A 48 -2.00 -14.83 15.90
CA GLY A 48 -2.25 -16.17 16.40
C GLY A 48 -3.66 -16.70 16.14
N GLU A 49 -3.95 -17.87 16.66
CA GLU A 49 -5.28 -18.47 16.57
C GLU A 49 -6.35 -17.50 17.11
N GLY A 50 -7.37 -17.24 16.31
CA GLY A 50 -8.45 -16.31 16.66
C GLY A 50 -8.26 -14.86 16.21
N PHE A 51 -7.15 -14.49 15.59
CA PHE A 51 -6.90 -13.12 15.08
C PHE A 51 -8.02 -12.58 14.19
N VAL A 52 -8.46 -13.36 13.20
CA VAL A 52 -9.55 -12.99 12.28
C VAL A 52 -10.84 -12.76 13.05
N ALA A 53 -11.21 -13.68 13.94
CA ALA A 53 -12.40 -13.55 14.76
C ALA A 53 -12.36 -12.34 15.70
N ALA A 54 -11.19 -12.04 16.27
CA ALA A 54 -10.98 -10.88 17.11
C ALA A 54 -11.08 -9.56 16.34
N LEU A 55 -10.52 -9.48 15.13
CA LEU A 55 -10.70 -8.33 14.24
C LEU A 55 -12.18 -8.13 13.84
N GLN A 56 -12.87 -9.21 13.46
CA GLN A 56 -14.30 -9.14 13.11
C GLN A 56 -15.15 -8.70 14.31
N ALA A 57 -14.77 -9.11 15.53
CA ALA A 57 -15.47 -8.72 16.76
C ALA A 57 -15.11 -7.31 17.26
N SER A 58 -14.07 -6.69 16.73
CA SER A 58 -13.56 -5.39 17.18
C SER A 58 -14.50 -4.22 16.91
N GLY A 59 -15.39 -4.36 15.93
CA GLY A 59 -16.26 -3.29 15.44
C GLY A 59 -15.57 -2.32 14.49
N LEU A 60 -14.31 -2.58 14.11
CA LEU A 60 -13.62 -1.77 13.09
C LEU A 60 -14.19 -2.08 11.69
N GLU A 61 -14.42 -1.05 10.92
CA GLU A 61 -14.62 -1.17 9.48
C GLU A 61 -13.24 -1.30 8.80
N LEU A 62 -13.05 -2.36 8.00
CA LEU A 62 -11.78 -2.64 7.36
C LEU A 62 -11.86 -2.36 5.85
N SER A 63 -10.85 -1.65 5.30
CA SER A 63 -10.79 -1.31 3.87
C SER A 63 -10.03 -2.33 3.04
N GLY A 64 -9.10 -3.05 3.65
CA GLY A 64 -8.22 -4.02 3.00
C GLY A 64 -7.13 -4.49 3.94
N THR A 65 -6.22 -5.26 3.39
CA THR A 65 -5.02 -5.73 4.08
C THR A 65 -3.75 -5.33 3.33
N MET A 66 -2.62 -5.39 4.01
CA MET A 66 -1.31 -5.20 3.42
C MET A 66 -0.32 -6.21 3.95
N ILE A 67 0.64 -6.57 3.12
CA ILE A 67 1.74 -7.45 3.48
C ILE A 67 3.07 -6.89 2.99
N GLY A 68 4.09 -6.96 3.85
CA GLY A 68 5.51 -6.88 3.52
C GLY A 68 6.18 -8.25 3.61
N PHE A 69 7.43 -8.34 3.22
CA PHE A 69 8.15 -9.60 3.23
C PHE A 69 9.36 -9.55 4.18
N PRO A 70 9.66 -10.65 4.89
CA PRO A 70 10.87 -10.75 5.68
C PRO A 70 12.12 -10.47 4.84
N GLY A 71 13.06 -9.70 5.41
CA GLY A 71 14.33 -9.38 4.75
C GLY A 71 14.29 -8.23 3.75
N GLU A 72 13.18 -7.53 3.60
CA GLU A 72 13.15 -6.26 2.88
C GLU A 72 13.97 -5.22 3.63
N ASP A 73 14.90 -4.56 2.92
CA ASP A 73 15.85 -3.61 3.48
C ASP A 73 15.63 -2.22 2.91
N TYR A 74 14.94 -1.39 3.68
CA TYR A 74 14.61 0.00 3.36
C TYR A 74 15.68 1.01 3.79
N THR A 75 16.91 0.57 4.12
CA THR A 75 18.01 1.49 4.49
C THR A 75 18.41 2.43 3.34
N SER A 76 18.28 1.99 2.10
CA SER A 76 18.49 2.82 0.92
C SER A 76 17.64 2.37 -0.27
N PRO A 77 17.41 3.22 -1.28
CA PRO A 77 16.75 2.78 -2.53
C PRO A 77 17.48 1.62 -3.22
N ALA A 78 18.80 1.53 -3.07
CA ALA A 78 19.61 0.46 -3.67
C ALA A 78 19.41 -0.88 -2.96
N THR A 79 19.27 -0.90 -1.62
CA THR A 79 19.06 -2.13 -0.85
C THR A 79 17.67 -2.67 -1.04
N ILE A 80 16.63 -1.82 -1.01
CA ILE A 80 15.25 -2.27 -1.25
C ILE A 80 15.05 -2.73 -2.71
N ARG A 81 15.77 -2.14 -3.67
CA ARG A 81 15.75 -2.63 -5.07
C ARG A 81 16.19 -4.09 -5.18
N GLN A 82 17.10 -4.54 -4.33
CA GLN A 82 17.61 -5.90 -4.32
C GLN A 82 16.75 -6.85 -3.48
N SER A 83 16.14 -6.34 -2.41
CA SER A 83 15.47 -7.15 -1.40
C SER A 83 13.95 -7.08 -1.44
N GLY A 84 13.36 -6.14 -2.19
CA GLY A 84 11.92 -5.88 -2.15
C GLY A 84 11.05 -6.82 -2.98
N GLY A 85 9.86 -7.09 -2.49
CA GLY A 85 8.80 -7.81 -3.20
C GLY A 85 9.25 -9.13 -3.80
N PHE A 86 8.86 -9.38 -5.04
CA PHE A 86 9.20 -10.57 -5.81
C PHE A 86 10.44 -10.37 -6.70
N GLY A 87 11.26 -9.34 -6.43
CA GLY A 87 12.45 -9.02 -7.22
C GLY A 87 13.46 -10.15 -7.26
N ASP A 88 13.90 -10.65 -6.08
CA ASP A 88 14.87 -11.75 -6.00
C ASP A 88 14.24 -13.11 -6.36
N PRO A 89 14.66 -13.75 -7.47
CA PRO A 89 14.14 -15.05 -7.87
C PRO A 89 14.31 -16.16 -6.81
N ALA A 90 15.36 -16.06 -5.97
CA ALA A 90 15.64 -17.06 -4.94
C ALA A 90 14.59 -17.07 -3.82
N LEU A 91 13.95 -15.92 -3.58
CA LEU A 91 12.96 -15.73 -2.49
C LEU A 91 11.50 -15.90 -2.96
N ARG A 92 11.24 -15.96 -4.26
CA ARG A 92 9.87 -15.96 -4.80
C ARG A 92 8.99 -17.07 -4.27
N THR A 93 9.51 -18.30 -4.15
CA THR A 93 8.74 -19.45 -3.64
C THR A 93 8.30 -19.23 -2.19
N GLU A 94 9.20 -18.73 -1.34
CA GLU A 94 8.88 -18.40 0.05
C GLU A 94 7.86 -17.27 0.12
N ARG A 95 8.09 -16.18 -0.60
CA ARG A 95 7.22 -15.00 -0.62
C ARG A 95 5.85 -15.26 -1.21
N LEU A 96 5.74 -16.14 -2.22
CA LEU A 96 4.44 -16.63 -2.68
C LEU A 96 3.69 -17.40 -1.59
N GLY A 97 4.40 -18.17 -0.76
CA GLY A 97 3.81 -18.84 0.41
C GLY A 97 3.23 -17.85 1.41
N ILE A 98 4.00 -16.82 1.75
CA ILE A 98 3.58 -15.74 2.64
C ILE A 98 2.41 -14.94 2.03
N PHE A 99 2.50 -14.61 0.74
CA PHE A 99 1.43 -13.91 0.02
C PHE A 99 0.12 -14.70 0.02
N ARG A 100 0.17 -16.01 -0.22
CA ARG A 100 -1.03 -16.88 -0.16
C ARG A 100 -1.66 -16.92 1.22
N TYR A 101 -0.85 -16.98 2.27
CA TYR A 101 -1.33 -16.86 3.65
C TYR A 101 -2.10 -15.55 3.86
N ALA A 102 -1.55 -14.42 3.40
CA ALA A 102 -2.21 -13.12 3.51
C ALA A 102 -3.50 -13.05 2.67
N VAL A 103 -3.53 -13.63 1.46
CA VAL A 103 -4.75 -13.75 0.66
C VAL A 103 -5.83 -14.54 1.40
N ASP A 104 -5.47 -15.67 2.01
CA ASP A 104 -6.43 -16.49 2.77
C ASP A 104 -7.00 -15.70 3.95
N LYS A 105 -6.16 -14.97 4.70
CA LYS A 105 -6.61 -14.11 5.82
C LYS A 105 -7.49 -12.95 5.33
N THR A 106 -7.16 -12.34 4.22
CA THR A 106 -7.96 -11.28 3.58
C THR A 106 -9.35 -11.80 3.22
N ALA A 107 -9.43 -12.99 2.62
CA ALA A 107 -10.69 -13.64 2.27
C ALA A 107 -11.50 -14.06 3.51
N GLU A 108 -10.84 -14.61 4.55
CA GLU A 108 -11.48 -14.96 5.83
C GLU A 108 -12.10 -13.72 6.53
N LEU A 109 -11.45 -12.55 6.40
CA LEU A 109 -11.99 -11.28 6.88
C LEU A 109 -13.16 -10.75 6.02
N GLY A 110 -13.42 -11.35 4.87
CA GLY A 110 -14.45 -10.90 3.92
C GLY A 110 -14.01 -9.69 3.09
N LEU A 111 -12.70 -9.35 3.09
CA LEU A 111 -12.13 -8.21 2.39
C LEU A 111 -11.81 -8.55 0.93
N LYS A 112 -11.66 -7.49 0.12
CA LYS A 112 -11.46 -7.61 -1.33
C LYS A 112 -10.08 -7.18 -1.80
N CYS A 113 -9.32 -6.43 -1.02
CA CYS A 113 -8.04 -5.88 -1.42
C CYS A 113 -6.93 -6.38 -0.49
N LEU A 114 -5.89 -6.99 -1.07
CA LEU A 114 -4.60 -7.22 -0.44
C LEU A 114 -3.56 -6.40 -1.17
N CYS A 115 -2.91 -5.49 -0.45
CA CYS A 115 -1.83 -4.65 -0.95
C CYS A 115 -0.46 -5.27 -0.67
N SER A 116 0.47 -5.07 -1.59
CA SER A 116 1.90 -5.33 -1.37
C SER A 116 2.74 -4.56 -2.38
N HIS A 117 3.96 -4.17 -1.98
CA HIS A 117 4.99 -3.85 -2.95
C HIS A 117 5.38 -5.12 -3.72
N ALA A 118 5.28 -5.08 -5.04
CA ALA A 118 5.66 -6.22 -5.87
C ALA A 118 7.19 -6.39 -6.03
N GLY A 119 7.94 -5.36 -5.65
CA GLY A 119 9.36 -5.23 -5.98
C GLY A 119 9.58 -4.48 -7.29
N PHE A 120 10.82 -4.08 -7.54
CA PHE A 120 11.16 -3.34 -8.76
C PHE A 120 10.94 -4.19 -10.01
N ILE A 121 10.04 -3.73 -10.85
CA ILE A 121 9.66 -4.43 -12.09
C ILE A 121 10.83 -4.34 -13.10
N PRO A 122 11.36 -5.45 -13.64
CA PRO A 122 12.38 -5.39 -14.67
C PRO A 122 11.84 -4.68 -15.93
N GLU A 123 12.53 -3.62 -16.38
CA GLU A 123 12.09 -2.80 -17.52
C GLU A 123 12.35 -3.46 -18.87
N ALA A 124 13.54 -4.07 -19.01
CA ALA A 124 13.98 -4.68 -20.25
C ALA A 124 13.26 -6.01 -20.51
N ASP A 125 12.90 -6.23 -21.78
CA ASP A 125 12.40 -7.53 -22.20
C ASP A 125 13.47 -8.61 -22.06
N GLY A 126 13.07 -9.79 -21.63
CA GLY A 126 13.98 -10.90 -21.45
C GLY A 126 13.55 -11.88 -20.35
N PRO A 127 14.40 -12.88 -20.08
CA PRO A 127 14.07 -13.95 -19.14
C PRO A 127 13.76 -13.46 -17.71
N GLU A 128 14.43 -12.38 -17.25
CA GLU A 128 14.23 -11.80 -15.93
C GLU A 128 12.82 -11.23 -15.81
N ARG A 129 12.42 -10.37 -16.79
CA ARG A 129 11.05 -9.81 -16.82
C ARG A 129 10.02 -10.91 -16.96
N SER A 130 10.20 -11.86 -17.88
CA SER A 130 9.25 -12.96 -18.04
C SER A 130 9.06 -13.74 -16.75
N SER A 131 10.15 -14.11 -16.08
CA SER A 131 10.10 -14.84 -14.81
C SER A 131 9.47 -14.03 -13.66
N PHE A 132 9.66 -12.69 -13.66
CA PHE A 132 8.99 -11.82 -12.70
C PHE A 132 7.48 -11.77 -12.96
N LEU A 133 7.07 -11.58 -14.22
CA LEU A 133 5.66 -11.55 -14.62
C LEU A 133 4.95 -12.87 -14.36
N ASP A 134 5.61 -14.00 -14.57
CA ASP A 134 5.07 -15.32 -14.22
C ASP A 134 4.76 -15.42 -12.71
N CYS A 135 5.65 -14.91 -11.86
CA CYS A 135 5.45 -14.88 -10.42
C CYS A 135 4.26 -13.98 -10.02
N ILE A 136 4.17 -12.77 -10.59
CA ILE A 136 3.04 -11.87 -10.35
C ILE A 136 1.72 -12.48 -10.83
N SER A 137 1.74 -13.12 -11.98
CA SER A 137 0.57 -13.83 -12.53
C SER A 137 0.09 -14.94 -11.59
N GLU A 138 1.02 -15.73 -11.04
CA GLU A 138 0.71 -16.78 -10.07
C GLU A 138 0.07 -16.21 -8.79
N ALA A 139 0.65 -15.12 -8.25
CA ALA A 139 0.12 -14.42 -7.08
C ALA A 139 -1.30 -13.89 -7.35
N ALA A 140 -1.49 -13.19 -8.48
CA ALA A 140 -2.76 -12.59 -8.86
C ALA A 140 -3.84 -13.64 -9.16
N GLN A 141 -3.45 -14.80 -9.73
CA GLN A 141 -4.37 -15.91 -9.97
C GLN A 141 -4.84 -16.52 -8.64
N TYR A 142 -3.93 -16.75 -7.69
CA TYR A 142 -4.31 -17.26 -6.38
C TYR A 142 -5.27 -16.30 -5.65
N ALA A 143 -5.00 -14.99 -5.71
CA ALA A 143 -5.91 -13.98 -5.16
C ALA A 143 -7.29 -14.03 -5.84
N ALA A 144 -7.35 -14.13 -7.18
CA ALA A 144 -8.58 -14.26 -7.93
C ALA A 144 -9.42 -15.48 -7.50
N ASP A 145 -8.79 -16.63 -7.30
CA ASP A 145 -9.45 -17.88 -6.88
C ASP A 145 -10.11 -17.75 -5.49
N LYS A 146 -9.65 -16.82 -4.68
CA LYS A 146 -10.21 -16.46 -3.36
C LYS A 146 -11.14 -15.25 -3.40
N GLY A 147 -11.34 -14.64 -4.56
CA GLY A 147 -12.15 -13.43 -4.74
C GLY A 147 -11.52 -12.18 -4.14
N VAL A 148 -10.18 -12.14 -4.05
CA VAL A 148 -9.36 -11.03 -3.58
C VAL A 148 -8.66 -10.38 -4.76
N LEU A 149 -8.49 -9.06 -4.70
CA LEU A 149 -7.64 -8.30 -5.62
C LEU A 149 -6.22 -8.24 -5.04
N PHE A 150 -5.23 -8.53 -5.84
CA PHE A 150 -3.85 -8.16 -5.55
C PHE A 150 -3.66 -6.71 -6.01
N THR A 151 -3.49 -5.79 -5.07
CA THR A 151 -3.23 -4.38 -5.37
C THR A 151 -1.74 -4.10 -5.21
N MET A 152 -1.04 -3.90 -6.35
CA MET A 152 0.37 -3.52 -6.36
C MET A 152 0.49 -2.08 -5.89
N GLU A 153 1.34 -1.84 -4.89
CA GLU A 153 1.57 -0.49 -4.40
C GLU A 153 2.55 0.26 -5.29
N THR A 154 2.19 1.51 -5.64
CA THR A 154 3.05 2.40 -6.43
C THR A 154 4.27 2.88 -5.64
N GLY A 155 5.34 3.22 -6.35
CA GLY A 155 6.54 3.84 -5.81
C GLY A 155 7.85 3.25 -6.34
N GLN A 156 7.90 1.95 -6.58
CA GLN A 156 9.12 1.26 -7.01
C GLN A 156 9.32 1.25 -8.54
N GLU A 157 8.34 1.71 -9.29
CA GLU A 157 8.35 1.81 -10.75
C GLU A 157 7.64 3.08 -11.23
N THR A 158 7.89 3.45 -12.47
CA THR A 158 7.12 4.52 -13.12
C THR A 158 5.71 4.07 -13.45
N ALA A 159 4.76 5.00 -13.50
CA ALA A 159 3.38 4.70 -13.89
C ALA A 159 3.29 4.05 -15.28
N ALA A 160 4.16 4.45 -16.22
CA ALA A 160 4.22 3.86 -17.55
C ALA A 160 4.65 2.39 -17.54
N LEU A 161 5.63 2.03 -16.68
CA LEU A 161 6.08 0.65 -16.53
C LEU A 161 5.02 -0.22 -15.85
N LEU A 162 4.36 0.30 -14.82
CA LEU A 162 3.25 -0.38 -14.17
C LEU A 162 2.07 -0.58 -15.14
N ARG A 163 1.68 0.45 -15.90
CA ARG A 163 0.65 0.35 -16.94
C ARG A 163 0.98 -0.74 -17.97
N ARG A 164 2.21 -0.73 -18.49
CA ARG A 164 2.71 -1.76 -19.39
C ARG A 164 2.55 -3.16 -18.78
N THR A 165 2.89 -3.32 -17.52
CA THR A 165 2.82 -4.60 -16.80
C THR A 165 1.37 -5.08 -16.66
N LEU A 166 0.45 -4.20 -16.29
CA LEU A 166 -0.98 -4.52 -16.21
C LEU A 166 -1.54 -4.92 -17.58
N ASP A 167 -1.12 -4.23 -18.66
CA ASP A 167 -1.54 -4.50 -20.04
C ASP A 167 -0.98 -5.82 -20.59
N GLU A 168 0.21 -6.22 -20.17
CA GLU A 168 0.80 -7.51 -20.53
C GLU A 168 0.09 -8.67 -19.83
N LEU A 169 -0.15 -8.56 -18.52
CA LEU A 169 -0.78 -9.59 -17.71
C LEU A 169 -2.29 -9.74 -17.94
N LYS A 170 -2.99 -8.62 -18.15
CA LYS A 170 -4.45 -8.57 -18.43
C LYS A 170 -5.31 -9.33 -17.42
N MET A 171 -4.93 -9.28 -16.15
CA MET A 171 -5.62 -9.97 -15.08
C MET A 171 -6.55 -8.99 -14.35
N SER A 172 -7.84 -9.29 -14.29
CA SER A 172 -8.82 -8.44 -13.59
C SER A 172 -8.63 -8.39 -12.08
N SER A 173 -7.94 -9.37 -11.51
CA SER A 173 -7.58 -9.43 -10.09
C SER A 173 -6.33 -8.64 -9.72
N LEU A 174 -5.55 -8.19 -10.71
CA LEU A 174 -4.36 -7.37 -10.49
C LEU A 174 -4.75 -5.90 -10.65
N ARG A 175 -4.58 -5.13 -9.59
CA ARG A 175 -4.97 -3.72 -9.48
C ARG A 175 -3.87 -2.90 -8.84
N VAL A 176 -4.15 -1.64 -8.58
CA VAL A 176 -3.21 -0.69 -8.00
C VAL A 176 -3.69 -0.24 -6.62
N ASN A 177 -2.80 -0.30 -5.64
CA ASN A 177 -2.85 0.54 -4.45
C ASN A 177 -2.01 1.79 -4.75
N PHE A 178 -2.65 2.93 -4.84
CA PHE A 178 -1.97 4.15 -5.27
C PHE A 178 -1.47 4.94 -4.07
N ASP A 179 -0.15 5.01 -3.92
CA ASP A 179 0.54 5.89 -2.98
C ASP A 179 1.28 7.00 -3.76
N PRO A 180 0.85 8.27 -3.62
CA PRO A 180 1.46 9.38 -4.33
C PRO A 180 2.85 9.74 -3.79
N ALA A 181 3.06 9.58 -2.47
CA ALA A 181 4.31 9.95 -1.83
C ALA A 181 5.43 8.96 -2.16
N ASN A 182 5.13 7.68 -2.26
CA ASN A 182 6.12 6.68 -2.65
C ASN A 182 6.71 6.98 -4.02
N MET A 183 5.91 7.47 -4.98
CA MET A 183 6.44 7.88 -6.28
C MET A 183 7.46 9.03 -6.15
N ILE A 184 7.24 9.97 -5.23
CA ILE A 184 8.17 11.08 -4.96
C ILE A 184 9.40 10.57 -4.20
N LEU A 185 9.21 9.74 -3.18
CA LEU A 185 10.30 9.17 -2.36
C LEU A 185 11.30 8.37 -3.19
N TYR A 186 10.82 7.63 -4.19
CA TYR A 186 11.64 6.81 -5.09
C TYR A 186 12.07 7.53 -6.38
N ASP A 187 11.69 8.80 -6.58
CA ASP A 187 11.96 9.58 -7.80
C ASP A 187 11.41 8.92 -9.08
N MET A 188 10.17 8.37 -9.00
CA MET A 188 9.51 7.61 -10.07
C MET A 188 8.48 8.41 -10.86
N GLY A 189 8.46 9.74 -10.69
CA GLY A 189 7.65 10.65 -11.50
C GLY A 189 6.58 11.40 -10.73
N ASN A 190 5.74 12.12 -11.47
CA ASN A 190 4.68 12.96 -10.92
C ASN A 190 3.43 12.11 -10.58
N PRO A 191 2.97 12.09 -9.32
CA PRO A 191 1.82 11.28 -8.93
C PRO A 191 0.50 11.73 -9.58
N ILE A 192 0.33 13.00 -9.90
CA ILE A 192 -0.91 13.48 -10.57
C ILE A 192 -0.98 12.95 -12.00
N GLU A 193 0.12 13.02 -12.74
CA GLU A 193 0.21 12.44 -14.09
C GLU A 193 0.06 10.91 -14.06
N ALA A 194 0.55 10.27 -13.02
CA ALA A 194 0.42 8.83 -12.83
C ALA A 194 -1.05 8.39 -12.66
N ILE A 195 -1.90 9.19 -12.00
CA ILE A 195 -3.34 8.91 -11.90
C ILE A 195 -4.00 8.95 -13.27
N GLU A 196 -3.58 9.84 -14.19
CA GLU A 196 -4.11 9.87 -15.56
C GLU A 196 -3.83 8.55 -16.31
N ILE A 197 -2.69 7.90 -16.00
CA ILE A 197 -2.26 6.64 -16.62
C ILE A 197 -2.91 5.43 -15.98
N LEU A 198 -3.03 5.41 -14.65
CA LEU A 198 -3.39 4.23 -13.86
C LEU A 198 -4.83 4.27 -13.32
N GLY A 199 -5.51 5.42 -13.38
CA GLY A 199 -6.74 5.68 -12.64
C GLY A 199 -7.82 4.61 -12.75
N ALA A 200 -8.01 4.01 -13.93
CA ALA A 200 -8.99 2.94 -14.14
C ALA A 200 -8.69 1.64 -13.35
N ASP A 201 -7.45 1.47 -12.91
CA ASP A 201 -7.00 0.28 -12.18
C ASP A 201 -6.74 0.54 -10.69
N ILE A 202 -6.91 1.78 -10.21
CA ILE A 202 -6.79 2.12 -8.79
C ILE A 202 -7.96 1.50 -8.03
N ALA A 203 -7.65 0.59 -7.11
CA ALA A 203 -8.63 -0.10 -6.27
C ALA A 203 -8.54 0.29 -4.79
N HIS A 204 -7.39 0.81 -4.36
CA HIS A 204 -7.14 1.32 -3.02
C HIS A 204 -6.15 2.49 -3.08
N VAL A 205 -6.16 3.37 -2.08
CA VAL A 205 -5.32 4.58 -2.05
C VAL A 205 -4.72 4.78 -0.67
N HIS A 206 -3.40 4.97 -0.64
CA HIS A 206 -2.73 5.58 0.50
C HIS A 206 -2.67 7.10 0.33
N ALA A 207 -3.05 7.81 1.37
CA ALA A 207 -2.84 9.25 1.47
C ALA A 207 -1.59 9.49 2.33
N LYS A 208 -0.51 9.85 1.66
CA LYS A 208 0.82 10.08 2.21
C LYS A 208 1.46 11.28 1.51
N ASP A 209 2.36 11.98 2.16
CA ASP A 209 3.02 13.14 1.57
C ASP A 209 4.53 13.10 1.76
N ALA A 210 5.25 13.63 0.79
CA ALA A 210 6.70 13.60 0.78
C ALA A 210 7.30 14.75 -0.04
N ASN A 211 8.57 15.02 0.23
CA ASN A 211 9.43 15.84 -0.59
C ASN A 211 10.42 14.97 -1.39
N PRO A 212 10.80 15.38 -2.61
CA PRO A 212 11.70 14.63 -3.45
C PRO A 212 13.11 14.55 -2.84
N PRO A 213 13.92 13.53 -3.23
CA PRO A 213 15.30 13.43 -2.78
C PRO A 213 16.12 14.64 -3.24
N GLN A 214 17.06 15.07 -2.39
CA GLN A 214 17.98 16.16 -2.74
C GLN A 214 19.04 15.72 -3.75
N GLU A 215 19.39 14.45 -3.77
CA GLU A 215 20.33 13.84 -4.69
C GLU A 215 19.75 12.55 -5.26
N SER A 216 19.97 12.30 -6.55
CA SER A 216 19.52 11.08 -7.21
C SER A 216 20.06 9.83 -6.53
N GLY A 217 19.19 8.84 -6.35
CA GLY A 217 19.52 7.57 -5.69
C GLY A 217 19.50 7.60 -4.17
N GLN A 218 19.10 8.71 -3.57
CA GLN A 218 18.78 8.82 -2.15
C GLN A 218 17.26 8.78 -1.93
N TRP A 219 16.86 8.60 -0.67
CA TRP A 219 15.45 8.74 -0.29
C TRP A 219 15.00 10.19 -0.35
N GLY A 220 13.76 10.40 -0.80
CA GLY A 220 13.01 11.59 -0.44
C GLY A 220 12.70 11.64 1.05
N GLU A 221 12.02 12.69 1.48
CA GLU A 221 11.65 12.90 2.87
C GLU A 221 10.13 12.79 3.04
N GLU A 222 9.65 11.78 3.80
CA GLU A 222 8.25 11.71 4.17
C GLU A 222 7.93 12.79 5.21
N VAL A 223 6.87 13.57 4.95
CA VAL A 223 6.41 14.67 5.80
C VAL A 223 4.93 14.49 6.20
N PRO A 224 4.41 15.22 7.20
CA PRO A 224 2.99 15.21 7.50
C PRO A 224 2.15 15.58 6.27
N LEU A 225 0.99 14.94 6.13
CA LEU A 225 0.10 15.11 4.99
C LEU A 225 -0.33 16.58 4.84
N GLY A 226 -0.12 17.13 3.65
CA GLY A 226 -0.35 18.53 3.32
C GLY A 226 0.88 19.44 3.43
N GLU A 227 2.01 18.94 3.92
CA GLU A 227 3.26 19.68 4.07
C GLU A 227 4.31 19.35 2.98
N GLY A 228 4.01 18.39 2.11
CA GLY A 228 4.90 17.90 1.07
C GLY A 228 4.56 18.39 -0.34
N SER A 229 5.18 17.71 -1.28
CA SER A 229 5.17 18.05 -2.71
C SER A 229 4.08 17.30 -3.51
N VAL A 230 3.28 16.42 -2.89
CA VAL A 230 2.19 15.73 -3.58
C VAL A 230 1.11 16.69 -4.05
N GLY A 231 0.78 17.71 -3.25
CA GLY A 231 -0.28 18.66 -3.58
C GLY A 231 -1.67 18.03 -3.37
N MET A 232 -2.03 17.73 -2.12
CA MET A 232 -3.21 16.95 -1.73
C MET A 232 -4.53 17.39 -2.39
N ALA A 233 -4.76 18.68 -2.61
CA ALA A 233 -5.98 19.14 -3.29
C ALA A 233 -6.03 18.68 -4.76
N ALA A 234 -4.92 18.80 -5.48
CA ALA A 234 -4.81 18.32 -6.86
C ALA A 234 -4.88 16.79 -6.94
N PHE A 235 -4.32 16.10 -5.93
CA PHE A 235 -4.37 14.65 -5.82
C PHE A 235 -5.82 14.13 -5.67
N VAL A 236 -6.58 14.68 -4.73
CA VAL A 236 -7.99 14.33 -4.53
C VAL A 236 -8.82 14.64 -5.77
N GLU A 237 -8.61 15.82 -6.40
CA GLU A 237 -9.28 16.18 -7.66
C GLU A 237 -8.94 15.22 -8.82
N ALA A 238 -7.69 14.75 -8.92
CA ALA A 238 -7.28 13.79 -9.93
C ALA A 238 -7.93 12.42 -9.72
N LEU A 239 -8.03 11.94 -8.47
CA LEU A 239 -8.75 10.71 -8.12
C LEU A 239 -10.25 10.82 -8.47
N ASP A 240 -10.89 11.96 -8.17
CA ASP A 240 -12.28 12.22 -8.55
C ASP A 240 -12.48 12.17 -10.06
N LYS A 241 -11.60 12.79 -10.83
CA LYS A 241 -11.62 12.76 -12.30
C LYS A 241 -11.42 11.35 -12.85
N ALA A 242 -10.58 10.54 -12.20
CA ALA A 242 -10.37 9.13 -12.54
C ALA A 242 -11.57 8.24 -12.15
N GLY A 243 -12.54 8.76 -11.39
CA GLY A 243 -13.72 8.02 -10.93
C GLY A 243 -13.46 7.14 -9.71
N TYR A 244 -12.37 7.36 -8.99
CA TYR A 244 -12.10 6.64 -7.75
C TYR A 244 -13.06 7.11 -6.64
N CYS A 245 -13.76 6.18 -6.03
CA CYS A 245 -14.73 6.42 -4.95
C CYS A 245 -14.41 5.64 -3.67
N GLY A 246 -13.28 4.95 -3.64
CA GLY A 246 -12.84 4.16 -2.48
C GLY A 246 -12.34 5.03 -1.32
N PRO A 247 -11.87 4.41 -0.24
CA PRO A 247 -11.34 5.11 0.92
C PRO A 247 -10.00 5.80 0.63
N LEU A 248 -9.75 6.90 1.32
CA LEU A 248 -8.42 7.51 1.41
C LEU A 248 -7.82 7.12 2.76
N VAL A 249 -6.78 6.29 2.73
CA VAL A 249 -6.20 5.69 3.94
C VAL A 249 -4.86 6.36 4.24
N VAL A 250 -4.79 7.09 5.35
CA VAL A 250 -3.56 7.80 5.74
C VAL A 250 -2.48 6.79 6.13
N GLU A 251 -1.33 6.91 5.49
CA GLU A 251 -0.12 6.20 5.84
C GLU A 251 0.93 7.18 6.39
N ARG A 252 1.58 6.80 7.50
CA ARG A 252 2.66 7.54 8.13
C ARG A 252 3.68 6.58 8.72
N GLU A 253 4.94 6.66 8.26
CA GLU A 253 5.97 5.70 8.66
C GLU A 253 7.15 6.34 9.41
N VAL A 254 7.25 7.67 9.41
CA VAL A 254 8.32 8.42 10.10
C VAL A 254 7.83 8.93 11.45
N GLY A 255 8.69 8.83 12.45
CA GLY A 255 8.44 9.29 13.82
C GLY A 255 8.05 8.16 14.79
N ASP A 256 8.00 8.50 16.06
CA ASP A 256 7.46 7.62 17.09
C ASP A 256 5.92 7.57 17.08
N GLN A 257 5.33 6.69 17.89
CA GLN A 257 3.88 6.51 17.92
C GLN A 257 3.12 7.82 18.20
N GLN A 258 3.60 8.64 19.12
CA GLN A 258 2.93 9.89 19.49
C GLN A 258 2.97 10.89 18.33
N GLU A 259 4.12 11.02 17.68
CA GLU A 259 4.31 11.88 16.51
C GLU A 259 3.44 11.43 15.35
N ARG A 260 3.42 10.10 15.07
CA ARG A 260 2.57 9.52 14.01
C ARG A 260 1.09 9.74 14.27
N VAL A 261 0.60 9.47 15.48
CA VAL A 261 -0.81 9.69 15.86
C VAL A 261 -1.21 11.15 15.67
N ALA A 262 -0.36 12.10 16.07
CA ALA A 262 -0.61 13.52 15.86
C ALA A 262 -0.67 13.91 14.39
N ALA A 263 0.30 13.45 13.59
CA ALA A 263 0.37 13.69 12.14
C ALA A 263 -0.81 13.06 11.38
N ILE A 264 -1.19 11.82 11.72
CA ILE A 264 -2.35 11.13 11.11
C ILE A 264 -3.64 11.87 11.41
N LYS A 265 -3.85 12.30 12.65
CA LYS A 265 -5.02 13.08 13.04
C LYS A 265 -5.14 14.38 12.26
N GLN A 266 -4.01 15.09 12.07
CA GLN A 266 -3.94 16.27 11.22
C GLN A 266 -4.25 15.92 9.76
N GLY A 267 -3.65 14.85 9.23
CA GLY A 267 -3.86 14.38 7.86
C GLY A 267 -5.32 14.04 7.56
N ILE A 268 -6.00 13.32 8.45
CA ILE A 268 -7.43 13.03 8.34
C ILE A 268 -8.25 14.34 8.34
N SER A 269 -7.86 15.34 9.14
CA SER A 269 -8.52 16.66 9.14
C SER A 269 -8.32 17.40 7.82
N VAL A 270 -7.12 17.33 7.23
CA VAL A 270 -6.83 17.92 5.91
C VAL A 270 -7.70 17.26 4.84
N LEU A 271 -7.71 15.92 4.77
CA LEU A 271 -8.53 15.19 3.79
C LEU A 271 -10.02 15.48 3.94
N ARG A 272 -10.52 15.57 5.17
CA ARG A 272 -11.93 15.92 5.44
C ARG A 272 -12.32 17.31 4.92
N GLY A 273 -11.36 18.21 4.83
CA GLY A 273 -11.56 19.53 4.24
C GLY A 273 -11.51 19.56 2.70
N LEU A 274 -11.05 18.47 2.07
CA LEU A 274 -10.90 18.34 0.61
C LEU A 274 -11.97 17.42 -0.02
N ALA A 275 -12.56 16.52 0.78
CA ALA A 275 -13.54 15.50 0.34
C ALA A 275 -14.96 16.05 0.14
#